data_baafc1bb5b27dfbafaa40d3ab2bc4153
#
_entry.id   baafc1bb5b27dfbafaa40d3ab2bc4153
#
_cell.length_a   1.000
_cell.length_b   1.000
_cell.length_c   1.000
_cell.angle_alpha   90.00
_cell.angle_beta   90.00
_cell.angle_gamma   90.00
#
_symmetry.space_group_name_H-M   'P 1'
#
loop_
_entity.id
_entity.type
_entity.pdbx_description
1 polymer ?
#
loop_
_entity_poly.entity_id
_entity_poly.type
_entity_poly.pdbx_seq_one_letter_code
_entity_poly.pdbx_strand_id
1 'polypeptide(L)'
;MSENFTKNIEKNLIGAKIVKVEYLSPQESYDDLGWDYQPIQITLDNGVKLVPSSDDEGNNAGAIFTNLIDLEVIGVQREEL
;
A
#
# COMPACT_ATOMS: atom_id res chain seq x y z
N MET A 1 -12.73 -16.04 6.48
CA MET A 1 -11.69 -16.32 5.53
C MET A 1 -11.19 -17.74 5.65
N SER A 2 -10.88 -18.36 4.55
CA SER A 2 -10.41 -19.74 4.56
C SER A 2 -8.94 -19.80 4.98
N GLU A 3 -8.51 -20.97 5.46
CA GLU A 3 -7.11 -21.22 5.77
C GLU A 3 -6.21 -20.99 4.55
N ASN A 4 -6.71 -21.29 3.35
CA ASN A 4 -5.95 -21.11 2.12
C ASN A 4 -5.63 -19.65 1.85
N PHE A 5 -6.56 -18.75 2.19
CA PHE A 5 -6.34 -17.32 2.04
C PHE A 5 -5.20 -16.85 2.96
N THR A 6 -5.26 -17.25 4.23
CA THR A 6 -4.24 -16.88 5.21
C THR A 6 -2.88 -17.43 4.82
N LYS A 7 -2.83 -18.70 4.43
CA LYS A 7 -1.56 -19.33 4.01
C LYS A 7 -0.97 -18.67 2.78
N ASN A 8 -1.82 -18.24 1.85
CA ASN A 8 -1.36 -17.55 0.66
C ASN A 8 -0.74 -16.19 1.02
N ILE A 9 -1.35 -15.47 1.93
CA ILE A 9 -0.79 -14.20 2.43
C ILE A 9 0.56 -14.45 3.08
N GLU A 10 0.63 -15.43 3.99
CA GLU A 10 1.87 -15.76 4.69
C GLU A 10 2.98 -16.13 3.70
N LYS A 11 2.68 -16.96 2.72
CA LYS A 11 3.65 -17.40 1.72
C LYS A 11 4.27 -16.24 0.98
N ASN A 12 3.49 -15.22 0.68
CA ASN A 12 3.95 -14.08 -0.12
C ASN A 12 4.59 -12.97 0.70
N LEU A 13 4.30 -12.88 2.00
CA LEU A 13 4.74 -11.76 2.81
C LEU A 13 5.77 -12.12 3.88
N ILE A 14 5.67 -13.31 4.48
CA ILE A 14 6.60 -13.68 5.55
C ILE A 14 8.00 -13.91 4.97
N GLY A 15 8.99 -13.27 5.60
CA GLY A 15 10.39 -13.39 5.17
C GLY A 15 10.76 -12.47 4.02
N ALA A 16 9.79 -11.80 3.42
CA ALA A 16 10.08 -10.84 2.36
C ALA A 16 10.64 -9.54 2.97
N LYS A 17 11.53 -8.90 2.22
CA LYS A 17 12.16 -7.65 2.67
C LYS A 17 11.63 -6.49 1.83
N ILE A 18 11.43 -5.35 2.47
CA ILE A 18 11.07 -4.13 1.77
C ILE A 18 12.32 -3.61 1.07
N VAL A 19 12.23 -3.44 -0.25
CA VAL A 19 13.35 -2.93 -1.04
C VAL A 19 13.08 -1.54 -1.61
N LYS A 20 11.82 -1.09 -1.60
CA LYS A 20 11.50 0.25 -2.10
C LYS A 20 10.21 0.74 -1.44
N VAL A 21 10.21 2.01 -1.09
CA VAL A 21 9.02 2.68 -0.54
C VAL A 21 8.92 4.03 -1.22
N GLU A 22 7.79 4.31 -1.86
CA GLU A 22 7.59 5.59 -2.52
C GLU A 22 6.10 5.90 -2.61
N TYR A 23 5.76 7.17 -2.73
CA TYR A 23 4.40 7.55 -3.09
C TYR A 23 4.25 7.42 -4.60
N LEU A 24 3.10 6.95 -5.05
CA LEU A 24 2.79 6.99 -6.47
C LEU A 24 2.71 8.43 -6.93
N SER A 25 3.03 8.69 -8.20
CA SER A 25 2.88 10.03 -8.75
C SER A 25 1.39 10.36 -8.88
N PRO A 26 1.02 11.66 -8.95
CA PRO A 26 -0.37 12.03 -9.17
C PRO A 26 -0.94 11.39 -10.43
N GLN A 27 -0.15 11.31 -11.49
CA GLN A 27 -0.59 10.73 -12.75
C GLN A 27 -0.86 9.23 -12.62
N GLU A 28 0.03 8.50 -11.96
CA GLU A 28 -0.17 7.07 -11.72
C GLU A 28 -1.41 6.80 -10.87
N SER A 29 -1.60 7.61 -9.83
CA SER A 29 -2.76 7.45 -8.96
C SER A 29 -4.06 7.68 -9.69
N TYR A 30 -4.12 8.71 -10.52
CA TYR A 30 -5.32 9.06 -11.26
C TYR A 30 -5.55 8.11 -12.44
N ASP A 31 -4.53 7.93 -13.28
CA ASP A 31 -4.69 7.17 -14.53
C ASP A 31 -4.85 5.67 -14.30
N ASP A 32 -4.09 5.11 -13.36
CA ASP A 32 -4.08 3.67 -13.13
C ASP A 32 -5.13 3.23 -12.12
N LEU A 33 -5.39 4.05 -11.10
CA LEU A 33 -6.27 3.68 -9.99
C LEU A 33 -7.55 4.52 -9.91
N GLY A 34 -7.58 5.68 -10.56
CA GLY A 34 -8.71 6.59 -10.46
C GLY A 34 -8.82 7.30 -9.12
N TRP A 35 -7.71 7.43 -8.40
CA TRP A 35 -7.68 8.00 -7.05
C TRP A 35 -7.21 9.44 -7.06
N ASP A 36 -7.83 10.26 -6.22
CA ASP A 36 -7.48 11.67 -6.08
C ASP A 36 -6.25 11.89 -5.19
N TYR A 37 -5.94 10.93 -4.33
CA TYR A 37 -4.82 11.00 -3.40
C TYR A 37 -3.76 10.00 -3.80
N GLN A 38 -2.51 10.35 -3.50
CA GLN A 38 -1.36 9.49 -3.81
C GLN A 38 -1.09 8.55 -2.64
N PRO A 39 -1.23 7.23 -2.84
CA PRO A 39 -0.91 6.27 -1.80
C PRO A 39 0.59 6.01 -1.72
N ILE A 40 1.01 5.46 -0.59
CA ILE A 40 2.33 4.87 -0.48
C ILE A 40 2.32 3.53 -1.24
N GLN A 41 3.42 3.22 -1.91
CA GLN A 41 3.63 1.90 -2.50
C GLN A 41 4.85 1.27 -1.87
N ILE A 42 4.70 0.08 -1.35
CA ILE A 42 5.77 -0.68 -0.71
C ILE A 42 6.09 -1.86 -1.62
N THR A 43 7.36 -1.96 -2.03
CA THR A 43 7.81 -3.06 -2.89
C THR A 43 8.69 -4.01 -2.10
N LEU A 44 8.38 -5.29 -2.19
CA LEU A 44 9.13 -6.35 -1.52
C LEU A 44 10.14 -6.97 -2.48
N ASP A 45 11.12 -7.67 -1.93
CA ASP A 45 12.20 -8.26 -2.74
C ASP A 45 11.74 -9.38 -3.66
N ASN A 46 10.54 -9.92 -3.44
CA ASN A 46 9.96 -10.93 -4.31
C ASN A 46 9.05 -10.35 -5.42
N GLY A 47 9.04 -9.02 -5.56
CA GLY A 47 8.23 -8.35 -6.58
C GLY A 47 6.82 -7.98 -6.15
N VAL A 48 6.40 -8.39 -4.97
CA VAL A 48 5.08 -8.02 -4.44
C VAL A 48 5.05 -6.54 -4.14
N LYS A 49 3.94 -5.88 -4.49
CA LYS A 49 3.72 -4.47 -4.21
C LYS A 49 2.48 -4.31 -3.34
N LEU A 50 2.59 -3.48 -2.31
CA LEU A 50 1.51 -3.23 -1.37
C LEU A 50 1.08 -1.78 -1.49
N VAL A 51 -0.21 -1.57 -1.75
CA VAL A 51 -0.78 -0.23 -1.89
C VAL A 51 -2.06 -0.19 -1.06
N PRO A 52 -2.09 0.60 0.03
CA PRO A 52 -3.27 0.64 0.89
C PRO A 52 -4.44 1.33 0.21
N SER A 53 -5.61 0.75 0.39
CA SER A 53 -6.87 1.30 -0.10
C SER A 53 -7.81 1.55 1.07
N SER A 54 -8.72 2.49 0.90
CA SER A 54 -9.68 2.83 1.94
C SER A 54 -10.69 1.72 2.21
N ASP A 55 -10.89 0.82 1.25
CA ASP A 55 -11.82 -0.31 1.39
C ASP A 55 -11.43 -1.45 0.45
N ASP A 56 -12.19 -2.53 0.53
CA ASP A 56 -11.94 -3.74 -0.27
C ASP A 56 -12.24 -3.54 -1.76
N GLU A 57 -12.99 -2.52 -2.09
CA GLU A 57 -13.38 -2.25 -3.48
C GLU A 57 -12.38 -1.37 -4.23
N GLY A 58 -11.40 -0.83 -3.53
CA GLY A 58 -10.39 0.02 -4.16
C GLY A 58 -10.89 1.39 -4.56
N ASN A 59 -11.80 1.96 -3.79
CA ASN A 59 -12.42 3.24 -4.13
C ASN A 59 -11.49 4.44 -3.96
N ASN A 60 -10.49 4.37 -3.07
CA ASN A 60 -9.53 5.46 -2.90
C ASN A 60 -8.33 5.00 -2.13
N ALA A 61 -7.29 5.84 -2.10
CA ALA A 61 -6.10 5.56 -1.32
C ALA A 61 -6.41 5.55 0.16
N GLY A 62 -5.72 4.67 0.91
CA GLY A 62 -5.87 4.55 2.35
C GLY A 62 -4.55 4.71 3.08
N ALA A 63 -4.61 4.74 4.40
CA ALA A 63 -3.44 4.85 5.26
C ALA A 63 -3.03 3.47 5.79
N ILE A 64 -1.73 3.34 6.09
CA ILE A 64 -1.21 2.15 6.77
C ILE A 64 -0.92 2.54 8.21
N PHE A 65 -1.50 1.82 9.16
CA PHE A 65 -1.15 1.99 10.57
C PHE A 65 0.08 1.15 10.89
N THR A 66 0.96 1.70 11.70
CA THR A 66 2.17 0.99 12.14
C THR A 66 2.26 1.01 13.65
N ASN A 67 3.18 0.20 14.20
CA ASN A 67 3.47 0.20 15.63
C ASN A 67 4.74 1.00 15.96
N LEU A 68 5.23 1.80 15.03
CA LEU A 68 6.41 2.62 15.25
C LEU A 68 6.01 3.89 15.98
N ILE A 69 6.76 4.26 17.02
CA ILE A 69 6.45 5.43 17.86
C ILE A 69 6.45 6.72 17.03
N ASP A 70 7.42 6.87 16.15
CA ASP A 70 7.60 8.10 15.38
C ASP A 70 6.82 8.10 14.07
N LEU A 71 6.19 6.98 13.71
CA LEU A 71 5.49 6.85 12.45
C LEU A 71 4.28 5.93 12.64
N GLU A 72 3.32 6.36 13.44
CA GLU A 72 2.15 5.53 13.74
C GLU A 72 1.21 5.36 12.54
N VAL A 73 1.18 6.35 11.66
CA VAL A 73 0.32 6.33 10.49
C VAL A 73 1.13 6.77 9.27
N ILE A 74 1.18 5.91 8.27
CA ILE A 74 1.67 6.32 6.94
C ILE A 74 0.43 6.73 6.16
N GLY A 75 0.25 8.03 6.01
CA GLY A 75 -0.96 8.57 5.41
C GLY A 75 -0.88 8.66 3.90
N VAL A 76 -1.97 9.10 3.32
CA VAL A 76 -2.01 9.42 1.90
C VAL A 76 -1.44 10.82 1.68
N GLN A 77 -0.96 11.05 0.48
CA GLN A 77 -0.43 12.35 0.08
C GLN A 77 -1.32 12.95 -0.98
N ARG A 78 -1.46 14.26 -0.95
CA ARG A 78 -2.21 14.98 -1.97
C ARG A 78 -1.30 16.03 -2.59
N GLU A 79 -1.32 16.12 -3.91
CA GLU A 79 -0.58 17.16 -4.60
C GLU A 79 -1.17 18.52 -4.29
N GLU A 80 -0.31 19.47 -3.90
CA GLU A 80 -0.73 20.85 -3.68
C GLU A 80 -0.61 21.62 -4.99
N LEU A 81 -1.65 22.36 -5.31
CA LEU A 81 -1.69 23.18 -6.52
C LEU A 81 -1.29 24.61 -6.23
#